data_f7240ae4c1e16cef602c747e566bbaae
#
_entry.id   f7240ae4c1e16cef602c747e566bbaae
#
_cell.length_a   1.000
_cell.length_b   1.000
_cell.length_c   1.000
_cell.angle_alpha   90.00
_cell.angle_beta   90.00
_cell.angle_gamma   90.00
#
_symmetry.space_group_name_H-M   'P 1'
#
loop_
_entity.id
_entity.type
_entity.pdbx_description
1 polymer ?
#
loop_
_entity_poly.entity_id
_entity_poly.type
_entity_poly.pdbx_seq_one_letter_code
_entity_poly.pdbx_strand_id
1 'polypeptide(L)'
;MQIEYFSYFLKGYQFMTTIQDIADKLGISKSTVSKALNDAPDISETLRKQILETAVALGYTKLRRYKKTTKKICILIEKDNMQYEEPHHFAYDIIMGFRQLAEPSGFEVEIVPINIKMQRNQHYDVFMLEHDCVGAFVIGFSLNDPWITDFKTSHTPAVLFDNYITGNPYTAYVGIDNDESMELAVSFLKKLGHRKIAYLSSSLGSQIFQMRHAAFFHAMHQHGLKTSSTNAGCSYYLSECIE
;
A
#
# COMPACT_ATOMS: atom_id res chain seq x y z
N MET A 1 19.52 16.14 3.58
CA MET A 1 19.53 14.74 3.09
C MET A 1 18.19 14.28 2.47
N GLN A 2 17.11 15.07 2.52
CA GLN A 2 15.79 14.73 1.92
C GLN A 2 15.53 15.29 0.52
N ILE A 3 16.34 16.20 0.03
CA ILE A 3 16.11 16.86 -1.28
C ILE A 3 16.83 16.15 -2.43
N GLU A 4 17.88 15.38 -2.18
CA GLU A 4 18.62 14.66 -3.22
C GLU A 4 17.88 13.42 -3.76
N TYR A 5 17.05 12.75 -2.96
CA TYR A 5 16.22 11.61 -3.41
C TYR A 5 15.19 12.02 -4.48
N PHE A 6 14.68 13.26 -4.40
CA PHE A 6 13.70 13.76 -5.38
C PHE A 6 14.35 14.05 -6.76
N SER A 7 15.65 14.36 -6.80
CA SER A 7 16.36 14.64 -8.05
C SER A 7 16.74 13.37 -8.83
N TYR A 8 16.95 12.24 -8.13
CA TYR A 8 17.16 10.93 -8.76
C TYR A 8 15.89 10.39 -9.41
N PHE A 9 14.72 10.72 -8.85
CA PHE A 9 13.41 10.34 -9.40
C PHE A 9 13.14 10.97 -10.79
N LEU A 10 13.74 12.11 -11.06
CA LEU A 10 13.55 12.84 -12.33
C LEU A 10 14.52 12.42 -13.45
N LYS A 11 15.55 11.63 -13.17
CA LYS A 11 16.57 11.24 -14.17
C LYS A 11 16.34 9.89 -14.86
N GLY A 12 15.34 9.11 -14.45
CA GLY A 12 14.96 7.81 -15.04
C GLY A 12 13.95 7.92 -16.19
N TYR A 13 14.01 8.95 -17.04
CA TYR A 13 13.13 9.11 -18.19
C TYR A 13 13.47 8.11 -19.31
N GLN A 14 13.03 6.86 -19.17
CA GLN A 14 12.79 6.01 -20.33
C GLN A 14 11.42 6.38 -20.92
N PHE A 15 11.33 6.39 -22.24
CA PHE A 15 10.21 6.78 -23.11
C PHE A 15 8.83 6.63 -22.44
N MET A 16 8.23 7.76 -22.08
CA MET A 16 6.93 7.75 -21.39
C MET A 16 5.83 7.59 -22.42
N THR A 17 5.03 6.53 -22.27
CA THR A 17 3.85 6.24 -23.08
C THR A 17 2.90 7.42 -23.15
N THR A 18 2.47 7.73 -24.36
CA THR A 18 1.54 8.81 -24.67
C THR A 18 0.16 8.25 -25.05
N ILE A 19 -0.86 9.12 -25.09
CA ILE A 19 -2.17 8.76 -25.63
C ILE A 19 -2.07 8.31 -27.09
N GLN A 20 -1.11 8.82 -27.84
CA GLN A 20 -0.88 8.39 -29.22
C GLN A 20 -0.43 6.94 -29.30
N ASP A 21 0.51 6.54 -28.44
CA ASP A 21 1.02 5.16 -28.42
C ASP A 21 -0.11 4.15 -28.11
N ILE A 22 -1.04 4.53 -27.21
CA ILE A 22 -2.22 3.71 -26.92
C ILE A 22 -3.15 3.65 -28.15
N ALA A 23 -3.39 4.77 -28.80
CA ALA A 23 -4.22 4.87 -29.99
C ALA A 23 -3.67 4.01 -31.14
N ASP A 24 -2.37 4.10 -31.38
CA ASP A 24 -1.66 3.33 -32.42
C ASP A 24 -1.69 1.82 -32.11
N LYS A 25 -1.50 1.45 -30.84
CA LYS A 25 -1.56 0.04 -30.40
C LYS A 25 -2.93 -0.60 -30.63
N LEU A 26 -4.01 0.18 -30.45
CA LEU A 26 -5.39 -0.30 -30.58
C LEU A 26 -6.01 -0.05 -31.96
N GLY A 27 -5.33 0.68 -32.84
CA GLY A 27 -5.87 1.06 -34.15
C GLY A 27 -7.06 2.01 -34.08
N ILE A 28 -7.15 2.86 -33.05
CA ILE A 28 -8.25 3.80 -32.81
C ILE A 28 -7.74 5.26 -32.79
N SER A 29 -8.67 6.22 -32.79
CA SER A 29 -8.28 7.61 -32.75
C SER A 29 -7.77 8.06 -31.39
N LYS A 30 -6.81 9.00 -31.36
CA LYS A 30 -6.33 9.64 -30.13
C LYS A 30 -7.48 10.29 -29.32
N SER A 31 -8.50 10.83 -30.00
CA SER A 31 -9.68 11.39 -29.37
C SER A 31 -10.49 10.34 -28.64
N THR A 32 -10.64 9.14 -29.21
CA THR A 32 -11.32 8.00 -28.56
C THR A 32 -10.60 7.57 -27.29
N VAL A 33 -9.27 7.41 -27.34
CA VAL A 33 -8.45 7.12 -26.15
C VAL A 33 -8.61 8.21 -25.09
N SER A 34 -8.53 9.48 -25.50
CA SER A 34 -8.71 10.61 -24.59
C SER A 34 -10.09 10.62 -23.93
N LYS A 35 -11.14 10.33 -24.66
CA LYS A 35 -12.51 10.23 -24.14
C LYS A 35 -12.64 9.10 -23.14
N ALA A 36 -12.13 7.91 -23.45
CA ALA A 36 -12.15 6.76 -22.55
C ALA A 36 -11.42 7.04 -21.22
N LEU A 37 -10.21 7.63 -21.29
CA LEU A 37 -9.43 8.01 -20.12
C LEU A 37 -10.06 9.13 -19.27
N ASN A 38 -11.04 9.87 -19.80
CA ASN A 38 -11.79 10.94 -19.11
C ASN A 38 -13.23 10.55 -18.80
N ASP A 39 -13.55 9.28 -18.83
CA ASP A 39 -14.86 8.74 -18.48
C ASP A 39 -16.01 9.33 -19.30
N ALA A 40 -15.78 9.63 -20.57
CA ALA A 40 -16.81 10.16 -21.44
C ALA A 40 -17.95 9.13 -21.68
N PRO A 41 -19.23 9.54 -21.61
CA PRO A 41 -20.35 8.61 -21.66
C PRO A 41 -20.59 7.98 -23.04
N ASP A 42 -19.97 8.50 -24.09
CA ASP A 42 -20.08 8.01 -25.46
C ASP A 42 -19.08 6.87 -25.78
N ILE A 43 -18.36 6.36 -24.79
CA ILE A 43 -17.45 5.21 -24.91
C ILE A 43 -18.07 4.00 -24.22
N SER A 44 -18.16 2.87 -24.94
CA SER A 44 -18.66 1.63 -24.34
C SER A 44 -17.73 1.12 -23.24
N GLU A 45 -18.29 0.49 -22.20
CA GLU A 45 -17.55 -0.11 -21.09
C GLU A 45 -16.46 -1.10 -21.57
N THR A 46 -16.79 -1.92 -22.58
CA THR A 46 -15.84 -2.89 -23.15
C THR A 46 -14.63 -2.19 -23.77
N LEU A 47 -14.86 -1.15 -24.57
CA LEU A 47 -13.78 -0.40 -25.21
C LEU A 47 -12.98 0.40 -24.18
N ARG A 48 -13.66 0.98 -23.17
CA ARG A 48 -13.00 1.67 -22.06
C ARG A 48 -12.05 0.74 -21.33
N LYS A 49 -12.51 -0.43 -20.92
CA LYS A 49 -11.69 -1.44 -20.25
C LYS A 49 -10.47 -1.83 -21.09
N GLN A 50 -10.65 -2.10 -22.37
CA GLN A 50 -9.55 -2.43 -23.29
C GLN A 50 -8.52 -1.31 -23.39
N ILE A 51 -8.97 -0.04 -23.44
CA ILE A 51 -8.07 1.13 -23.48
C ILE A 51 -7.28 1.25 -22.17
N LEU A 52 -7.92 1.08 -21.01
CA LEU A 52 -7.27 1.17 -19.70
C LEU A 52 -6.24 0.06 -19.52
N GLU A 53 -6.60 -1.19 -19.84
CA GLU A 53 -5.66 -2.33 -19.78
C GLU A 53 -4.45 -2.12 -20.72
N THR A 54 -4.69 -1.61 -21.92
CA THR A 54 -3.61 -1.30 -22.88
C THR A 54 -2.73 -0.14 -22.37
N ALA A 55 -3.33 0.89 -21.77
CA ALA A 55 -2.62 2.00 -21.18
C ALA A 55 -1.66 1.52 -20.07
N VAL A 56 -2.17 0.68 -19.16
CA VAL A 56 -1.36 0.08 -18.09
C VAL A 56 -0.25 -0.81 -18.66
N ALA A 57 -0.56 -1.69 -19.61
CA ALA A 57 0.43 -2.56 -20.24
C ALA A 57 1.57 -1.80 -20.94
N LEU A 58 1.30 -0.58 -21.42
CA LEU A 58 2.28 0.33 -22.00
C LEU A 58 2.97 1.24 -20.96
N GLY A 59 2.64 1.12 -19.67
CA GLY A 59 3.20 1.97 -18.61
C GLY A 59 2.68 3.42 -18.62
N TYR A 60 1.47 3.66 -19.15
CA TYR A 60 0.85 4.97 -19.12
C TYR A 60 0.36 5.29 -17.70
N THR A 61 0.73 6.46 -17.19
CA THR A 61 0.23 6.99 -15.92
C THR A 61 -0.36 8.39 -16.11
N LYS A 62 -1.35 8.75 -15.30
CA LYS A 62 -1.97 10.11 -15.37
C LYS A 62 -1.09 11.22 -14.80
N LEU A 63 0.04 10.93 -14.20
CA LEU A 63 0.96 11.92 -13.60
C LEU A 63 1.32 13.09 -14.54
N ARG A 64 1.22 12.90 -15.88
CA ARG A 64 1.54 13.93 -16.90
C ARG A 64 0.43 14.94 -17.20
N ARG A 65 -0.83 14.63 -16.86
CA ARG A 65 -1.97 15.42 -17.36
C ARG A 65 -2.27 16.70 -16.57
N TYR A 66 -1.70 16.78 -15.38
CA TYR A 66 -2.07 17.83 -14.43
C TYR A 66 -1.28 19.12 -14.64
N LYS A 67 -1.70 19.92 -15.64
CA LYS A 67 -1.20 21.30 -15.74
C LYS A 67 -1.93 22.30 -14.82
N LYS A 68 -3.13 21.99 -14.28
CA LYS A 68 -3.87 23.01 -13.50
C LYS A 68 -4.99 22.55 -12.54
N THR A 69 -5.20 21.27 -12.32
CA THR A 69 -6.26 20.82 -11.38
C THR A 69 -5.65 20.16 -10.15
N THR A 70 -6.34 20.21 -9.04
CA THR A 70 -6.00 19.49 -7.82
C THR A 70 -5.74 18.01 -8.14
N LYS A 71 -4.58 17.50 -7.75
CA LYS A 71 -4.26 16.07 -7.94
C LYS A 71 -5.01 15.26 -6.90
N LYS A 72 -5.61 14.14 -7.32
CA LYS A 72 -6.31 13.25 -6.41
C LYS A 72 -5.40 12.11 -5.97
N ILE A 73 -5.39 11.82 -4.66
CA ILE A 73 -4.73 10.66 -4.05
C ILE A 73 -5.79 9.80 -3.36
N CYS A 74 -5.66 8.49 -3.49
CA CYS A 74 -6.52 7.55 -2.77
C CYS A 74 -5.87 7.09 -1.47
N ILE A 75 -6.67 7.00 -0.40
CA ILE A 75 -6.35 6.14 0.75
C ILE A 75 -7.11 4.83 0.53
N LEU A 76 -6.39 3.76 0.20
CA LEU A 76 -6.95 2.44 -0.03
C LEU A 76 -6.94 1.66 1.27
N ILE A 77 -8.12 1.30 1.77
CA ILE A 77 -8.27 0.58 3.04
C ILE A 77 -8.90 -0.78 2.79
N GLU A 78 -8.25 -1.85 3.27
CA GLU A 78 -8.84 -3.18 3.25
C GLU A 78 -10.00 -3.22 4.29
N LYS A 79 -11.24 -3.23 3.76
CA LYS A 79 -12.45 -2.97 4.57
C LYS A 79 -12.90 -4.14 5.43
N ASP A 80 -12.49 -5.37 5.10
CA ASP A 80 -12.97 -6.57 5.81
C ASP A 80 -12.18 -6.78 7.12
N ASN A 81 -10.97 -6.19 7.22
CA ASN A 81 -10.05 -6.35 8.35
C ASN A 81 -9.69 -5.04 9.07
N MET A 82 -10.05 -3.88 8.51
CA MET A 82 -9.61 -2.59 9.06
C MET A 82 -10.79 -1.64 9.30
N GLN A 83 -11.00 -1.27 10.56
CA GLN A 83 -11.95 -0.24 10.95
C GLN A 83 -11.26 1.14 10.96
N TYR A 84 -11.95 2.16 10.46
CA TYR A 84 -11.35 3.49 10.27
C TYR A 84 -12.33 4.68 10.42
N GLU A 85 -13.64 4.42 10.58
CA GLU A 85 -14.65 5.48 10.52
C GLU A 85 -14.74 6.31 11.81
N GLU A 86 -14.32 5.74 12.94
CA GLU A 86 -14.49 6.38 14.25
C GLU A 86 -13.16 6.66 14.94
N PRO A 87 -13.08 7.71 15.82
CA PRO A 87 -11.83 8.12 16.48
C PRO A 87 -11.13 7.05 17.31
N HIS A 88 -11.83 6.01 17.75
CA HIS A 88 -11.22 4.89 18.49
C HIS A 88 -10.68 3.77 17.58
N HIS A 89 -10.93 3.85 16.26
CA HIS A 89 -10.39 2.91 15.31
C HIS A 89 -8.91 3.17 15.02
N PHE A 90 -8.11 2.11 14.93
CA PHE A 90 -6.66 2.21 14.73
C PHE A 90 -6.27 3.06 13.50
N ALA A 91 -6.96 2.89 12.38
CA ALA A 91 -6.64 3.60 11.15
C ALA A 91 -7.11 5.06 11.11
N TYR A 92 -8.00 5.48 12.04
CA TYR A 92 -8.59 6.83 12.02
C TYR A 92 -7.52 7.93 12.11
N ASP A 93 -6.68 7.88 13.14
CA ASP A 93 -5.64 8.91 13.35
C ASP A 93 -4.60 8.91 12.23
N ILE A 94 -4.29 7.75 11.66
CA ILE A 94 -3.37 7.62 10.52
C ILE A 94 -3.94 8.34 9.31
N ILE A 95 -5.23 8.13 9.00
CA ILE A 95 -5.94 8.79 7.90
C ILE A 95 -6.02 10.29 8.13
N MET A 96 -6.39 10.71 9.33
CA MET A 96 -6.51 12.13 9.68
C MET A 96 -5.16 12.84 9.58
N GLY A 97 -4.09 12.20 10.07
CA GLY A 97 -2.73 12.75 9.95
C GLY A 97 -2.27 12.86 8.49
N PHE A 98 -2.57 11.86 7.66
CA PHE A 98 -2.28 11.91 6.22
C PHE A 98 -3.03 13.07 5.53
N ARG A 99 -4.34 13.21 5.79
CA ARG A 99 -5.15 14.29 5.22
C ARG A 99 -4.66 15.68 5.62
N GLN A 100 -4.32 15.87 6.90
CA GLN A 100 -3.79 17.13 7.41
C GLN A 100 -2.54 17.63 6.69
N LEU A 101 -1.75 16.73 6.09
CA LEU A 101 -0.56 17.08 5.31
C LEU A 101 -0.84 17.17 3.81
N ALA A 102 -1.67 16.26 3.28
CA ALA A 102 -1.92 16.16 1.84
C ALA A 102 -2.83 17.27 1.32
N GLU A 103 -3.95 17.56 2.01
CA GLU A 103 -4.93 18.55 1.56
C GLU A 103 -4.35 19.97 1.47
N PRO A 104 -3.63 20.50 2.46
CA PRO A 104 -2.96 21.81 2.34
C PRO A 104 -1.85 21.82 1.27
N SER A 105 -1.31 20.66 0.91
CA SER A 105 -0.33 20.51 -0.16
C SER A 105 -0.95 20.50 -1.57
N GLY A 106 -2.26 20.70 -1.68
CA GLY A 106 -2.99 20.81 -2.95
C GLY A 106 -3.45 19.47 -3.50
N PHE A 107 -3.56 18.44 -2.66
CA PHE A 107 -4.16 17.17 -3.04
C PHE A 107 -5.61 17.06 -2.59
N GLU A 108 -6.46 16.48 -3.43
CA GLU A 108 -7.75 15.94 -3.04
C GLU A 108 -7.54 14.53 -2.52
N VAL A 109 -8.03 14.22 -1.32
CA VAL A 109 -7.85 12.91 -0.70
C VAL A 109 -9.18 12.16 -0.67
N GLU A 110 -9.22 11.03 -1.38
CA GLU A 110 -10.39 10.12 -1.41
C GLU A 110 -10.08 8.86 -0.60
N ILE A 111 -10.97 8.49 0.32
CA ILE A 111 -10.90 7.22 1.04
C ILE A 111 -11.70 6.19 0.25
N VAL A 112 -11.04 5.11 -0.15
CA VAL A 112 -11.65 4.05 -0.95
C VAL A 112 -11.53 2.71 -0.22
N PRO A 113 -12.64 2.19 0.34
CA PRO A 113 -12.65 0.87 0.93
C PRO A 113 -12.49 -0.22 -0.15
N ILE A 114 -11.49 -1.07 0.01
CA ILE A 114 -11.14 -2.13 -0.93
C ILE A 114 -11.36 -3.50 -0.27
N ASN A 115 -11.76 -4.47 -1.06
CA ASN A 115 -11.80 -5.87 -0.65
C ASN A 115 -11.12 -6.78 -1.69
N ILE A 116 -10.90 -8.05 -1.32
CA ILE A 116 -10.26 -9.05 -2.18
C ILE A 116 -10.99 -9.25 -3.52
N LYS A 117 -12.33 -9.14 -3.54
CA LYS A 117 -13.11 -9.28 -4.79
C LYS A 117 -12.81 -8.15 -5.77
N MET A 118 -12.71 -6.92 -5.29
CA MET A 118 -12.33 -5.76 -6.12
C MET A 118 -10.91 -5.93 -6.66
N GLN A 119 -9.97 -6.33 -5.81
CA GLN A 119 -8.58 -6.56 -6.19
C GLN A 119 -8.43 -7.67 -7.26
N ARG A 120 -9.25 -8.73 -7.20
CA ARG A 120 -9.25 -9.82 -8.21
C ARG A 120 -9.84 -9.41 -9.55
N ASN A 121 -10.72 -8.42 -9.56
CA ASN A 121 -11.45 -8.02 -10.78
C ASN A 121 -10.62 -7.16 -11.72
N GLN A 122 -9.61 -6.45 -11.21
CA GLN A 122 -8.76 -5.58 -12.01
C GLN A 122 -7.40 -5.32 -11.36
N HIS A 123 -6.41 -5.01 -12.19
CA HIS A 123 -5.07 -4.61 -11.77
C HIS A 123 -5.10 -3.25 -11.05
N TYR A 124 -4.22 -3.06 -10.06
CA TYR A 124 -4.10 -1.83 -9.29
C TYR A 124 -3.96 -0.57 -10.17
N ASP A 125 -3.08 -0.58 -11.18
CA ASP A 125 -2.88 0.58 -12.05
C ASP A 125 -4.14 0.92 -12.86
N VAL A 126 -4.95 -0.08 -13.27
CA VAL A 126 -6.23 0.13 -13.97
C VAL A 126 -7.22 0.81 -13.02
N PHE A 127 -7.33 0.30 -11.80
CA PHE A 127 -8.17 0.91 -10.76
C PHE A 127 -7.79 2.38 -10.53
N MET A 128 -6.51 2.70 -10.41
CA MET A 128 -6.03 4.07 -10.20
C MET A 128 -6.33 5.00 -11.38
N LEU A 129 -6.27 4.47 -12.61
CA LEU A 129 -6.67 5.23 -13.81
C LEU A 129 -8.18 5.51 -13.84
N GLU A 130 -9.02 4.53 -13.48
CA GLU A 130 -10.47 4.70 -13.42
C GLU A 130 -10.89 5.72 -12.36
N HIS A 131 -10.25 5.68 -11.20
CA HIS A 131 -10.55 6.61 -10.09
C HIS A 131 -9.89 7.99 -10.23
N ASP A 132 -9.13 8.23 -11.32
CA ASP A 132 -8.39 9.47 -11.54
C ASP A 132 -7.37 9.79 -10.43
N CYS A 133 -6.84 8.78 -9.76
CA CYS A 133 -5.86 8.92 -8.69
C CYS A 133 -4.42 8.87 -9.23
N VAL A 134 -3.55 9.77 -8.73
CA VAL A 134 -2.13 9.84 -9.13
C VAL A 134 -1.21 9.03 -8.23
N GLY A 135 -1.71 8.53 -7.12
CA GLY A 135 -0.99 7.71 -6.16
C GLY A 135 -1.91 7.25 -5.03
N ALA A 136 -1.47 6.27 -4.26
CA ALA A 136 -2.22 5.72 -3.15
C ALA A 136 -1.41 5.63 -1.85
N PHE A 137 -2.10 5.80 -0.72
CA PHE A 137 -1.68 5.35 0.58
C PHE A 137 -2.50 4.10 0.94
N VAL A 138 -1.84 2.99 1.24
CA VAL A 138 -2.45 1.65 1.34
C VAL A 138 -2.38 1.15 2.77
N ILE A 139 -3.53 0.83 3.37
CA ILE A 139 -3.66 0.43 4.78
C ILE A 139 -4.40 -0.90 4.91
N GLY A 140 -3.90 -1.79 5.74
CA GLY A 140 -4.60 -3.02 6.17
C GLY A 140 -4.51 -4.19 5.20
N PHE A 141 -3.72 -4.11 4.14
CA PHE A 141 -3.54 -5.20 3.18
C PHE A 141 -2.72 -6.34 3.79
N SER A 142 -3.13 -7.56 3.51
CA SER A 142 -2.42 -8.77 3.88
C SER A 142 -1.47 -9.23 2.77
N LEU A 143 -0.51 -10.12 3.10
CA LEU A 143 0.44 -10.67 2.12
C LEU A 143 -0.22 -11.44 0.97
N ASN A 144 -1.43 -11.95 1.20
CA ASN A 144 -2.18 -12.75 0.23
C ASN A 144 -3.13 -11.89 -0.64
N ASP A 145 -3.17 -10.60 -0.43
CA ASP A 145 -4.00 -9.71 -1.21
C ASP A 145 -3.49 -9.64 -2.65
N PRO A 146 -4.36 -9.75 -3.67
CA PRO A 146 -3.96 -9.79 -5.08
C PRO A 146 -3.06 -8.62 -5.49
N TRP A 147 -3.38 -7.41 -5.06
CA TRP A 147 -2.60 -6.20 -5.41
C TRP A 147 -1.20 -6.14 -4.79
N ILE A 148 -0.89 -6.99 -3.81
CA ILE A 148 0.50 -7.14 -3.32
C ILE A 148 1.44 -7.57 -4.45
N THR A 149 0.94 -8.39 -5.37
CA THR A 149 1.70 -8.77 -6.58
C THR A 149 1.79 -7.59 -7.56
N ASP A 150 0.70 -6.86 -7.75
CA ASP A 150 0.66 -5.70 -8.66
C ASP A 150 1.62 -4.60 -8.21
N PHE A 151 1.74 -4.33 -6.92
CA PHE A 151 2.67 -3.33 -6.37
C PHE A 151 4.14 -3.61 -6.72
N LYS A 152 4.52 -4.85 -7.05
CA LYS A 152 5.88 -5.19 -7.47
C LYS A 152 6.24 -4.67 -8.86
N THR A 153 5.24 -4.41 -9.69
CA THR A 153 5.41 -4.01 -11.11
C THR A 153 4.62 -2.77 -11.50
N SER A 154 3.80 -2.24 -10.61
CA SER A 154 2.99 -1.04 -10.81
C SER A 154 3.85 0.18 -11.18
N HIS A 155 3.28 1.05 -12.03
CA HIS A 155 3.84 2.34 -12.37
C HIS A 155 3.13 3.52 -11.68
N THR A 156 2.03 3.25 -10.98
CA THR A 156 1.35 4.25 -10.16
C THR A 156 1.92 4.23 -8.75
N PRO A 157 2.39 5.37 -8.23
CA PRO A 157 2.97 5.43 -6.89
C PRO A 157 2.06 4.89 -5.80
N ALA A 158 2.62 4.06 -4.91
CA ALA A 158 1.96 3.56 -3.73
C ALA A 158 2.87 3.67 -2.50
N VAL A 159 2.30 4.08 -1.37
CA VAL A 159 2.95 3.99 -0.05
C VAL A 159 2.17 3.00 0.78
N LEU A 160 2.81 1.90 1.17
CA LEU A 160 2.19 0.84 1.96
C LEU A 160 2.46 1.07 3.45
N PHE A 161 1.41 1.06 4.24
CA PHE A 161 1.52 1.09 5.69
C PHE A 161 1.70 -0.33 6.22
N ASP A 162 2.79 -0.55 6.96
CA ASP A 162 3.14 -1.83 7.58
C ASP A 162 3.27 -3.02 6.59
N ASN A 163 3.45 -2.74 5.30
CA ASN A 163 3.75 -3.73 4.28
C ASN A 163 4.97 -3.31 3.46
N TYR A 164 5.89 -4.25 3.23
CA TYR A 164 7.16 -3.96 2.58
C TYR A 164 7.28 -4.68 1.24
N ILE A 165 7.46 -3.90 0.18
CA ILE A 165 7.71 -4.41 -1.18
C ILE A 165 9.02 -3.81 -1.66
N THR A 166 9.94 -4.68 -2.10
CA THR A 166 11.24 -4.30 -2.62
C THR A 166 11.27 -4.33 -4.15
N GLY A 167 12.18 -3.55 -4.71
CA GLY A 167 12.54 -3.64 -6.13
C GLY A 167 11.68 -2.80 -7.08
N ASN A 168 10.58 -2.22 -6.61
CA ASN A 168 9.79 -1.30 -7.42
C ASN A 168 10.04 0.16 -6.97
N PRO A 169 10.57 1.05 -7.84
CA PRO A 169 10.81 2.45 -7.50
C PRO A 169 9.53 3.27 -7.27
N TYR A 170 8.37 2.77 -7.68
CA TYR A 170 7.06 3.41 -7.48
C TYR A 170 6.38 2.98 -6.19
N THR A 171 6.98 2.07 -5.43
CA THR A 171 6.40 1.56 -4.17
C THR A 171 7.30 1.92 -3.00
N ALA A 172 6.75 2.58 -2.02
CA ALA A 172 7.41 2.91 -0.77
C ALA A 172 6.70 2.23 0.42
N TYR A 173 7.39 2.19 1.54
CA TYR A 173 6.91 1.62 2.79
C TYR A 173 7.01 2.66 3.91
N VAL A 174 6.04 2.66 4.78
CA VAL A 174 6.05 3.39 6.04
C VAL A 174 5.55 2.48 7.15
N GLY A 175 6.22 2.48 8.29
CA GLY A 175 5.87 1.65 9.43
C GLY A 175 6.86 1.87 10.57
N ILE A 176 6.73 1.08 11.63
CA ILE A 176 7.62 1.14 12.79
C ILE A 176 8.82 0.21 12.60
N ASP A 177 9.92 0.52 13.29
CA ASP A 177 11.04 -0.39 13.45
C ASP A 177 10.65 -1.50 14.44
N ASN A 178 10.35 -2.68 13.89
CA ASN A 178 9.88 -3.82 14.68
C ASN A 178 11.01 -4.45 15.52
N ASP A 179 12.25 -4.42 15.03
CA ASP A 179 13.39 -4.94 15.76
C ASP A 179 13.68 -4.07 16.98
N GLU A 180 13.76 -2.75 16.82
CA GLU A 180 13.91 -1.81 17.92
C GLU A 180 12.77 -1.91 18.93
N SER A 181 11.52 -2.00 18.45
CA SER A 181 10.34 -2.07 19.32
C SER A 181 10.33 -3.31 20.20
N MET A 182 10.69 -4.49 19.65
CA MET A 182 10.75 -5.73 20.42
C MET A 182 11.98 -5.77 21.33
N GLU A 183 13.11 -5.22 20.90
CA GLU A 183 14.29 -5.04 21.73
C GLU A 183 13.98 -4.21 22.99
N LEU A 184 13.32 -3.06 22.83
CA LEU A 184 12.90 -2.20 23.93
C LEU A 184 11.96 -2.93 24.89
N ALA A 185 10.97 -3.64 24.37
CA ALA A 185 10.01 -4.38 25.20
C ALA A 185 10.68 -5.50 26.01
N VAL A 186 11.48 -6.34 25.37
CA VAL A 186 12.17 -7.45 26.03
C VAL A 186 13.21 -6.94 27.02
N SER A 187 13.99 -5.92 26.65
CA SER A 187 14.98 -5.27 27.53
C SER A 187 14.32 -4.72 28.77
N PHE A 188 13.21 -4.01 28.62
CA PHE A 188 12.46 -3.43 29.74
C PHE A 188 11.96 -4.50 30.70
N LEU A 189 11.30 -5.55 30.19
CA LEU A 189 10.80 -6.66 31.01
C LEU A 189 11.94 -7.38 31.73
N LYS A 190 13.09 -7.60 31.05
CA LYS A 190 14.27 -8.19 31.67
C LYS A 190 14.83 -7.32 32.81
N LYS A 191 14.88 -5.99 32.65
CA LYS A 191 15.28 -5.04 33.69
C LYS A 191 14.39 -5.12 34.93
N LEU A 192 13.09 -5.37 34.75
CA LEU A 192 12.13 -5.61 35.82
C LEU A 192 12.26 -7.00 36.47
N GLY A 193 13.20 -7.83 36.05
CA GLY A 193 13.46 -9.15 36.62
C GLY A 193 12.73 -10.30 35.93
N HIS A 194 11.91 -10.05 34.92
CA HIS A 194 11.21 -11.12 34.20
C HIS A 194 12.21 -11.96 33.41
N ARG A 195 12.03 -13.28 33.43
CA ARG A 195 12.84 -14.27 32.71
C ARG A 195 12.03 -15.18 31.82
N LYS A 196 10.72 -15.27 32.09
CA LYS A 196 9.74 -15.99 31.28
C LYS A 196 8.84 -14.96 30.63
N ILE A 197 9.07 -14.70 29.36
CA ILE A 197 8.34 -13.70 28.57
C ILE A 197 7.65 -14.43 27.42
N ALA A 198 6.38 -14.13 27.18
CA ALA A 198 5.60 -14.68 26.09
C ALA A 198 5.15 -13.56 25.15
N TYR A 199 4.93 -13.90 23.90
CA TYR A 199 4.43 -13.03 22.85
C TYR A 199 3.08 -13.53 22.35
N LEU A 200 2.08 -12.67 22.37
CA LEU A 200 0.77 -12.93 21.79
C LEU A 200 0.53 -11.99 20.62
N SER A 201 0.08 -12.53 19.53
CA SER A 201 -0.15 -11.78 18.31
C SER A 201 -1.34 -12.33 17.53
N SER A 202 -1.84 -11.53 16.59
CA SER A 202 -2.75 -12.01 15.55
C SER A 202 -2.05 -13.03 14.64
N SER A 203 -2.79 -13.60 13.70
CA SER A 203 -2.24 -14.59 12.77
C SER A 203 -1.06 -14.02 11.98
N LEU A 204 -0.10 -14.87 11.59
CA LEU A 204 1.06 -14.48 10.80
C LEU A 204 0.73 -14.23 9.30
N GLY A 205 -0.52 -13.92 8.99
CA GLY A 205 -1.00 -13.62 7.63
C GLY A 205 -0.56 -12.26 7.09
N SER A 206 -0.08 -11.34 7.94
CA SER A 206 0.49 -10.07 7.51
C SER A 206 2.00 -10.03 7.72
N GLN A 207 2.68 -9.25 6.89
CA GLN A 207 4.14 -9.10 6.97
C GLN A 207 4.56 -8.50 8.31
N ILE A 208 3.83 -7.51 8.82
CA ILE A 208 4.13 -6.86 10.09
C ILE A 208 4.13 -7.85 11.26
N PHE A 209 3.16 -8.77 11.32
CA PHE A 209 3.11 -9.77 12.37
C PHE A 209 4.23 -10.80 12.27
N GLN A 210 4.64 -11.18 11.05
CA GLN A 210 5.81 -12.02 10.84
C GLN A 210 7.10 -11.34 11.31
N MET A 211 7.28 -10.06 10.96
CA MET A 211 8.45 -9.28 11.39
C MET A 211 8.52 -9.13 12.91
N ARG A 212 7.40 -8.77 13.55
CA ARG A 212 7.32 -8.66 15.02
C ARG A 212 7.60 -9.98 15.72
N HIS A 213 7.07 -11.06 15.19
CA HIS A 213 7.32 -12.40 15.72
C HIS A 213 8.81 -12.76 15.65
N ALA A 214 9.45 -12.55 14.50
CA ALA A 214 10.88 -12.80 14.34
C ALA A 214 11.72 -11.90 15.26
N ALA A 215 11.39 -10.60 15.34
CA ALA A 215 12.06 -9.62 16.18
C ALA A 215 11.97 -9.97 17.68
N PHE A 216 10.81 -10.48 18.14
CA PHE A 216 10.67 -10.95 19.52
C PHE A 216 11.67 -12.06 19.88
N PHE A 217 11.76 -13.10 19.05
CA PHE A 217 12.71 -14.19 19.30
C PHE A 217 14.17 -13.73 19.20
N HIS A 218 14.46 -12.82 18.27
CA HIS A 218 15.77 -12.21 18.15
C HIS A 218 16.16 -11.45 19.41
N ALA A 219 15.30 -10.59 19.93
CA ALA A 219 15.51 -9.83 21.16
C ALA A 219 15.68 -10.77 22.37
N MET A 220 14.84 -11.81 22.52
CA MET A 220 14.98 -12.82 23.58
C MET A 220 16.37 -13.47 23.55
N HIS A 221 16.84 -13.86 22.35
CA HIS A 221 18.15 -14.47 22.18
C HIS A 221 19.28 -13.49 22.53
N GLN A 222 19.24 -12.26 22.06
CA GLN A 222 20.24 -11.21 22.38
C GLN A 222 20.35 -10.97 23.89
N HIS A 223 19.25 -11.06 24.61
CA HIS A 223 19.22 -10.92 26.06
C HIS A 223 19.54 -12.20 26.82
N GLY A 224 19.90 -13.29 26.17
CA GLY A 224 20.22 -14.59 26.79
C GLY A 224 19.04 -15.21 27.51
N LEU A 225 17.79 -14.90 27.09
CA LEU A 225 16.57 -15.49 27.63
C LEU A 225 16.25 -16.78 26.87
N LYS A 226 15.79 -17.80 27.60
CA LYS A 226 15.38 -19.08 26.99
C LYS A 226 14.13 -18.87 26.16
N THR A 227 14.11 -19.46 24.97
CA THR A 227 12.99 -19.45 24.05
C THR A 227 12.55 -20.88 23.69
N SER A 228 11.29 -21.07 23.44
CA SER A 228 10.70 -22.27 22.87
C SER A 228 9.52 -21.87 21.98
N SER A 229 8.99 -22.78 21.19
CA SER A 229 7.77 -22.53 20.41
C SER A 229 6.57 -22.13 21.27
N THR A 230 6.56 -22.53 22.54
CA THR A 230 5.51 -22.18 23.51
C THR A 230 5.62 -20.75 24.05
N ASN A 231 6.66 -19.99 23.69
CA ASN A 231 6.77 -18.58 24.06
C ASN A 231 5.98 -17.64 23.13
N ALA A 232 5.40 -18.15 22.05
CA ALA A 232 4.60 -17.32 21.14
C ALA A 232 3.29 -18.03 20.79
N GLY A 233 2.18 -17.32 20.99
CA GLY A 233 0.86 -17.67 20.51
C GLY A 233 0.47 -16.72 19.37
N CYS A 234 0.14 -17.26 18.20
CA CYS A 234 -0.24 -16.49 17.02
C CYS A 234 -1.50 -17.10 16.41
N SER A 235 -2.66 -16.48 16.62
CA SER A 235 -3.91 -16.91 16.04
C SER A 235 -4.77 -15.71 15.63
N TYR A 236 -5.63 -15.92 14.67
CA TYR A 236 -6.67 -14.95 14.32
C TYR A 236 -7.57 -14.65 15.53
N TYR A 237 -7.84 -15.66 16.34
CA TYR A 237 -8.56 -15.51 17.62
C TYR A 237 -7.55 -15.60 18.76
N LEU A 238 -7.30 -14.49 19.45
CA LEU A 238 -6.36 -14.46 20.59
C LEU A 238 -6.70 -15.43 21.71
N SER A 239 -8.00 -15.77 21.89
CA SER A 239 -8.44 -16.80 22.83
C SER A 239 -7.79 -18.16 22.60
N GLU A 240 -7.50 -18.53 21.35
CA GLU A 240 -6.83 -19.79 21.01
C GLU A 240 -5.34 -19.81 21.40
N CYS A 241 -4.77 -18.66 21.72
CA CYS A 241 -3.38 -18.55 22.17
C CYS A 241 -3.22 -18.74 23.70
N ILE A 242 -4.34 -18.79 24.44
CA ILE A 242 -4.35 -18.78 25.91
C ILE A 242 -4.67 -20.17 26.48
N GLU A 243 -5.26 -21.05 25.69
CA GLU A 243 -5.50 -22.47 26.02
C GLU A 243 -4.19 -23.29 25.85
#